data_7d25bb71024165895d78f523705f1b11
#
_entry.id   7d25bb71024165895d78f523705f1b11
#
_cell.length_a   1.000
_cell.length_b   1.000
_cell.length_c   1.000
_cell.angle_alpha   90.00
_cell.angle_beta   90.00
_cell.angle_gamma   90.00
#
_symmetry.space_group_name_H-M   'P 1'
#
loop_
_entity.id
_entity.type
_entity.pdbx_description
1 polymer ?
#
loop_
_entity_poly.entity_id
_entity_poly.type
_entity_poly.pdbx_seq_one_letter_code
_entity_poly.pdbx_strand_id
1 'polypeptide(L)'
;MILYFSATGNCKYVAIRLAQLAEIVSIVDCIREKKSRVEDDVIGIVSPTYDWGLPSIVREFLEMATFQTDYLYFVATYGTTPGAIGAMANKVIRGRKIDAYYSVRMADTWTPTFVK
;
A
#
# COMPACT_ATOMS: atom_id res chain seq x y z
N MET A 1 2.59 0.58 -11.75
CA MET A 1 1.30 0.22 -11.10
C MET A 1 1.35 0.54 -9.63
N ILE A 2 0.30 1.15 -9.12
CA ILE A 2 0.18 1.44 -7.70
C ILE A 2 -1.03 0.69 -7.16
N LEU A 3 -0.80 -0.16 -6.17
CA LEU A 3 -1.86 -0.90 -5.49
C LEU A 3 -2.11 -0.23 -4.15
N TYR A 4 -3.36 0.07 -3.83
CA TYR A 4 -3.67 0.78 -2.58
C TYR A 4 -4.83 0.15 -1.83
N PHE A 5 -4.81 0.33 -0.52
CA PHE A 5 -5.97 0.08 0.33
C PHE A 5 -6.27 1.36 1.09
N SER A 6 -7.51 1.80 1.04
CA SER A 6 -7.89 3.06 1.68
C SER A 6 -9.28 2.96 2.27
N ALA A 7 -9.37 3.07 3.58
CA ALA A 7 -10.65 3.11 4.26
C ALA A 7 -11.21 4.53 4.34
N THR A 8 -10.32 5.53 4.39
CA THR A 8 -10.71 6.93 4.58
C THR A 8 -10.42 7.82 3.39
N GLY A 9 -9.77 7.28 2.37
CA GLY A 9 -9.40 8.07 1.19
C GLY A 9 -7.97 8.60 1.22
N ASN A 10 -7.28 8.56 2.36
CA ASN A 10 -5.93 9.10 2.46
C ASN A 10 -4.95 8.35 1.59
N CYS A 11 -4.99 7.03 1.62
CA CYS A 11 -4.08 6.23 0.82
C CYS A 11 -4.38 6.35 -0.65
N LYS A 12 -5.64 6.50 -1.02
CA LYS A 12 -6.00 6.73 -2.41
C LYS A 12 -5.43 8.05 -2.89
N TYR A 13 -5.49 9.09 -2.06
CA TYR A 13 -4.90 10.37 -2.40
C TYR A 13 -3.39 10.26 -2.62
N VAL A 14 -2.70 9.58 -1.71
CA VAL A 14 -1.26 9.36 -1.85
C VAL A 14 -0.96 8.56 -3.11
N ALA A 15 -1.75 7.53 -3.39
CA ALA A 15 -1.56 6.71 -4.59
C ALA A 15 -1.71 7.55 -5.85
N ILE A 16 -2.72 8.41 -5.90
CA ILE A 16 -2.93 9.29 -7.05
C ILE A 16 -1.74 10.23 -7.23
N ARG A 17 -1.23 10.79 -6.15
CA ARG A 17 -0.09 11.70 -6.22
C ARG A 17 1.18 10.99 -6.67
N LEU A 18 1.36 9.74 -6.28
CA LEU A 18 2.54 8.97 -6.67
C LEU A 18 2.44 8.44 -8.09
N ALA A 19 1.23 8.08 -8.50
CA ALA A 19 1.05 7.39 -9.76
C ALA A 19 1.36 8.25 -10.97
N GLN A 20 0.97 9.51 -10.91
CA GLN A 20 1.04 10.39 -12.08
C GLN A 20 0.39 9.72 -13.29
N LEU A 21 1.17 9.11 -14.17
CA LEU A 21 0.64 8.43 -15.35
C LEU A 21 0.53 6.92 -15.17
N ALA A 22 0.88 6.41 -14.00
CA ALA A 22 0.83 4.98 -13.75
C ALA A 22 -0.60 4.54 -13.40
N GLU A 23 -0.85 3.25 -13.59
CA GLU A 23 -2.14 2.66 -13.25
C GLU A 23 -2.32 2.58 -11.74
N ILE A 24 -3.54 2.86 -11.26
CA ILE A 24 -3.90 2.76 -9.84
C ILE A 24 -4.92 1.64 -9.70
N VAL A 25 -4.67 0.72 -8.77
CA VAL A 25 -5.54 -0.44 -8.58
C VAL A 25 -5.88 -0.60 -7.10
N SER A 26 -7.15 -0.84 -6.80
CA SER A 26 -7.59 -1.07 -5.42
C SER A 26 -7.27 -2.51 -4.99
N ILE A 27 -6.64 -2.65 -3.82
CA ILE A 27 -6.36 -3.97 -3.26
C ILE A 27 -7.66 -4.72 -2.98
N VAL A 28 -8.71 -4.00 -2.55
CA VAL A 28 -10.01 -4.63 -2.33
C VAL A 28 -10.53 -5.28 -3.60
N ASP A 29 -10.39 -4.58 -4.72
CA ASP A 29 -10.83 -5.13 -6.01
C ASP A 29 -10.03 -6.35 -6.40
N CYS A 30 -8.73 -6.35 -6.14
CA CYS A 30 -7.89 -7.51 -6.44
C CYS A 30 -8.34 -8.74 -5.65
N ILE A 31 -8.67 -8.56 -4.38
CA ILE A 31 -9.13 -9.66 -3.55
C ILE A 31 -10.49 -10.16 -4.04
N ARG A 32 -11.39 -9.23 -4.35
CA ARG A 32 -12.73 -9.59 -4.81
C ARG A 32 -12.68 -10.38 -6.11
N GLU A 33 -11.78 -10.00 -7.00
CA GLU A 33 -11.63 -10.65 -8.30
C GLU A 33 -10.66 -11.83 -8.26
N LYS A 34 -10.09 -12.12 -7.09
CA LYS A 34 -9.11 -13.20 -6.89
C LYS A 34 -7.92 -13.04 -7.80
N LYS A 35 -7.51 -11.81 -8.02
CA LYS A 35 -6.35 -11.50 -8.84
C LYS A 35 -5.08 -11.67 -8.02
N SER A 36 -4.42 -12.79 -8.20
CA SER A 36 -3.25 -13.16 -7.39
C SER A 36 -1.92 -12.91 -8.08
N ARG A 37 -1.93 -12.60 -9.36
CA ARG A 37 -0.69 -12.34 -10.09
C ARG A 37 -0.64 -10.87 -10.48
N VAL A 38 0.43 -10.20 -10.06
CA VAL A 38 0.62 -8.79 -10.34
C VAL A 38 1.96 -8.62 -11.05
N GLU A 39 1.95 -8.02 -12.22
CA GLU A 39 3.13 -7.91 -13.04
C GLU A 39 3.23 -6.49 -13.60
N ASP A 40 4.38 -5.85 -13.39
CA ASP A 40 4.72 -4.55 -13.97
C ASP A 40 6.20 -4.32 -13.71
N ASP A 41 6.78 -3.35 -14.42
CA ASP A 41 8.19 -3.01 -14.22
C ASP A 41 8.43 -2.46 -12.83
N VAL A 42 7.51 -1.62 -12.33
CA VAL A 42 7.58 -1.02 -11.00
C VAL A 42 6.21 -1.17 -10.34
N ILE A 43 6.19 -1.68 -9.14
CA ILE A 43 4.95 -1.83 -8.36
C ILE A 43 5.12 -1.13 -7.03
N GLY A 44 4.15 -0.28 -6.68
CA GLY A 44 4.08 0.35 -5.38
C GLY A 44 2.85 -0.12 -4.64
N ILE A 45 2.97 -0.29 -3.33
CA ILE A 45 1.85 -0.66 -2.47
C ILE A 45 1.67 0.46 -1.46
N VAL A 46 0.46 1.01 -1.38
CA VAL A 46 0.14 2.09 -0.44
C VAL A 46 -0.88 1.58 0.56
N SER A 47 -0.55 1.63 1.83
CA SER A 47 -1.38 1.08 2.90
C SER A 47 -1.39 1.98 4.12
N PRO A 48 -2.54 2.12 4.79
CA PRO A 48 -2.55 2.78 6.09
C PRO A 48 -1.95 1.85 7.16
N THR A 49 -1.61 2.43 8.30
CA THR A 49 -1.13 1.69 9.45
C THR A 49 -2.27 1.57 10.45
N TYR A 50 -2.68 0.34 10.76
CA TYR A 50 -3.73 0.04 11.72
C TYR A 50 -3.12 -0.63 12.94
N ASP A 51 -3.43 -0.13 14.13
CA ASP A 51 -2.95 -0.72 15.38
C ASP A 51 -1.44 -1.01 15.30
N TRP A 52 -0.71 -0.05 14.73
CA TRP A 52 0.75 -0.09 14.60
C TRP A 52 1.25 -1.15 13.62
N GLY A 53 0.37 -1.64 12.77
CA GLY A 53 0.76 -2.67 11.84
C GLY A 53 -0.08 -2.69 10.59
N LEU A 54 0.02 -3.81 9.90
CA LEU A 54 -0.56 -4.02 8.60
C LEU A 54 -2.06 -4.32 8.72
N PRO A 55 -2.92 -3.63 7.97
CA PRO A 55 -4.34 -4.01 7.94
C PRO A 55 -4.50 -5.46 7.47
N SER A 56 -5.47 -6.14 8.03
CA SER A 56 -5.67 -7.56 7.71
C SER A 56 -5.96 -7.80 6.23
N ILE A 57 -6.66 -6.88 5.59
CA ILE A 57 -6.96 -7.03 4.16
C ILE A 57 -5.70 -6.89 3.30
N VAL A 58 -4.79 -6.00 3.68
CA VAL A 58 -3.52 -5.85 2.97
C VAL A 58 -2.65 -7.08 3.21
N ARG A 59 -2.64 -7.58 4.44
CA ARG A 59 -1.91 -8.81 4.76
C ARG A 59 -2.42 -9.98 3.94
N GLU A 60 -3.74 -10.13 3.85
CA GLU A 60 -4.36 -11.18 3.06
C GLU A 60 -3.91 -11.09 1.60
N PHE A 61 -3.91 -9.88 1.06
CA PHE A 61 -3.49 -9.68 -0.32
C PHE A 61 -2.02 -10.04 -0.53
N LEU A 62 -1.15 -9.62 0.39
CA LEU A 62 0.28 -9.93 0.28
C LEU A 62 0.56 -11.41 0.38
N GLU A 63 -0.23 -12.12 1.20
CA GLU A 63 -0.08 -13.56 1.32
C GLU A 63 -0.57 -14.30 0.09
N MET A 64 -1.53 -13.73 -0.62
CA MET A 64 -2.14 -14.34 -1.79
C MET A 64 -1.38 -14.03 -3.09
N ALA A 65 -0.89 -12.82 -3.21
CA ALA A 65 -0.39 -12.30 -4.48
C ALA A 65 1.05 -12.73 -4.76
N THR A 66 1.35 -12.87 -6.05
CA THR A 66 2.71 -13.06 -6.53
C THR A 66 3.06 -11.83 -7.35
N PHE A 67 4.16 -11.19 -7.01
CA PHE A 67 4.58 -9.95 -7.67
C PHE A 67 5.74 -10.24 -8.60
N GLN A 68 5.55 -9.90 -9.87
CA GLN A 68 6.61 -10.01 -10.87
C GLN A 68 6.98 -8.60 -11.29
N THR A 69 8.06 -8.09 -10.74
CA THR A 69 8.46 -6.71 -10.96
C THR A 69 9.97 -6.56 -10.72
N ASP A 70 10.55 -5.57 -11.36
CA ASP A 70 11.97 -5.25 -11.14
C ASP A 70 12.15 -4.46 -9.86
N TYR A 71 11.13 -3.72 -9.42
CA TYR A 71 11.23 -2.87 -8.25
C TYR A 71 9.89 -2.80 -7.54
N LEU A 72 9.88 -3.20 -6.27
CA LEU A 72 8.68 -3.19 -5.45
C LEU A 72 8.91 -2.30 -4.23
N TYR A 73 8.08 -1.28 -4.07
CA TYR A 73 8.18 -0.41 -2.90
C TYR A 73 6.87 -0.38 -2.13
N PHE A 74 6.97 -0.01 -0.86
CA PHE A 74 5.84 0.03 0.05
C PHE A 74 5.78 1.40 0.70
N VAL A 75 4.60 2.03 0.68
CA VAL A 75 4.37 3.33 1.30
C VAL A 75 3.32 3.16 2.39
N ALA A 76 3.71 3.44 3.62
CA ALA A 76 2.80 3.40 4.75
C ALA A 76 2.36 4.82 5.10
N THR A 77 1.05 5.04 5.23
CA THR A 77 0.55 6.28 5.79
C THR A 77 0.25 6.06 7.26
N TYR A 78 0.47 7.08 8.08
CA TYR A 78 0.26 6.95 9.52
C TYR A 78 -0.06 8.30 10.14
N GLY A 79 -0.78 8.27 11.28
CA GLY A 79 -1.07 9.49 12.02
C GLY A 79 0.00 9.81 13.04
N THR A 80 0.34 8.84 13.89
CA THR A 80 1.27 9.03 15.00
C THR A 80 2.61 8.35 14.74
N THR A 81 2.57 7.07 14.39
CA THR A 81 3.78 6.29 14.15
C THR A 81 3.47 5.19 13.14
N PRO A 82 4.41 4.88 12.26
CA PRO A 82 4.20 3.78 11.31
C PRO A 82 4.35 2.39 11.95
N GLY A 83 4.87 2.30 13.17
CA GLY A 83 5.10 1.02 13.82
C GLY A 83 6.03 0.15 13.01
N ALA A 84 5.74 -1.16 12.98
CA ALA A 84 6.57 -2.14 12.29
C ALA A 84 5.93 -2.61 10.97
N ILE A 85 5.14 -1.77 10.33
CA ILE A 85 4.34 -2.19 9.17
C ILE A 85 5.23 -2.68 8.01
N GLY A 86 6.36 -2.04 7.78
CA GLY A 86 7.28 -2.46 6.72
C GLY A 86 7.85 -3.85 6.97
N ALA A 87 8.26 -4.12 8.20
CA ALA A 87 8.78 -5.43 8.57
C ALA A 87 7.68 -6.49 8.47
N MET A 88 6.46 -6.15 8.88
CA MET A 88 5.34 -7.06 8.77
C MET A 88 5.02 -7.40 7.32
N ALA A 89 5.05 -6.41 6.46
CA ALA A 89 4.79 -6.62 5.03
C ALA A 89 5.86 -7.53 4.43
N ASN A 90 7.14 -7.29 4.74
CA ASN A 90 8.23 -8.13 4.26
C ASN A 90 8.09 -9.58 4.72
N LYS A 91 7.52 -9.78 5.91
CA LYS A 91 7.40 -11.11 6.49
C LYS A 91 6.34 -11.94 5.79
N VAL A 92 5.28 -11.30 5.31
CA VAL A 92 4.15 -12.04 4.72
C VAL A 92 4.20 -12.10 3.21
N ILE A 93 4.96 -11.25 2.55
CA ILE A 93 5.03 -11.24 1.10
C ILE A 93 5.68 -12.52 0.57
N ARG A 94 5.18 -13.01 -0.56
CA ARG A 94 5.59 -14.30 -1.08
C ARG A 94 6.67 -14.17 -2.14
N GLY A 95 7.72 -14.97 -1.98
CA GLY A 95 8.70 -15.17 -3.03
C GLY A 95 9.71 -14.06 -3.25
N ARG A 96 9.61 -12.98 -2.50
CA ARG A 96 10.56 -11.89 -2.66
C ARG A 96 10.48 -10.95 -1.48
N LYS A 97 11.38 -9.97 -1.44
CA LYS A 97 11.36 -8.91 -0.44
C LYS A 97 10.93 -7.59 -1.06
N ILE A 98 10.48 -6.68 -0.21
CA ILE A 98 10.19 -5.31 -0.62
C ILE A 98 11.52 -4.58 -0.78
N ASP A 99 11.72 -3.93 -1.93
CA ASP A 99 12.99 -3.28 -2.24
C ASP A 99 13.19 -1.96 -1.51
N ALA A 100 12.09 -1.24 -1.28
CA ALA A 100 12.18 0.05 -0.59
C ALA A 100 10.92 0.28 0.23
N TYR A 101 11.09 1.01 1.33
CA TYR A 101 10.00 1.27 2.25
C TYR A 101 9.98 2.75 2.60
N TYR A 102 8.82 3.37 2.48
CA TYR A 102 8.61 4.78 2.78
C TYR A 102 7.43 4.95 3.72
N SER A 103 7.45 5.99 4.53
CA SER A 103 6.32 6.30 5.38
C SER A 103 5.93 7.76 5.17
N VAL A 104 4.61 8.01 5.18
CA VAL A 104 4.06 9.34 4.98
C VAL A 104 3.15 9.64 6.16
N ARG A 105 3.48 10.68 6.90
CA ARG A 105 2.69 11.08 8.06
C ARG A 105 1.48 11.87 7.62
N MET A 106 0.32 11.49 8.13
CA MET A 106 -0.94 12.20 7.91
C MET A 106 -1.42 12.78 9.23
N ALA A 107 -1.94 14.00 9.21
CA ALA A 107 -2.52 14.58 10.41
C ALA A 107 -3.81 13.86 10.77
N ASP A 108 -4.10 13.73 12.07
CA ASP A 108 -5.29 13.03 12.53
C ASP A 108 -6.56 13.64 11.95
N THR A 109 -6.59 14.95 11.82
CA THR A 109 -7.74 15.65 11.29
C THR A 109 -7.59 15.96 9.80
N TRP A 110 -6.69 15.26 9.15
CA TRP A 110 -6.40 15.53 7.76
C TRP A 110 -7.60 15.22 6.88
N THR A 111 -8.01 16.21 6.12
CA THR A 111 -9.07 16.07 5.13
C THR A 111 -8.67 16.84 3.90
N PRO A 112 -9.30 16.55 2.75
CA PRO A 112 -8.99 17.34 1.54
C PRO A 112 -9.22 18.82 1.70
N THR A 113 -10.11 19.22 2.60
CA THR A 113 -10.45 20.63 2.77
C THR A 113 -9.35 21.41 3.50
N PHE A 114 -8.57 20.76 4.31
CA PHE A 114 -7.55 21.50 5.03
C PHE A 114 -6.30 21.71 4.20
N VAL A 115 -6.29 21.14 3.06
CA VAL A 115 -5.20 21.31 2.10
C VAL A 115 -5.39 22.62 1.35
N LYS A 116 -5.75 23.61 2.00
CA LYS A 116 -5.94 24.90 1.38
C LYS A 116 -4.65 25.69 1.39
#